data_673e53575d522addc99ef607e90c5589
#
_entry.id   673e53575d522addc99ef607e90c5589
#
_cell.length_a   1.000
_cell.length_b   1.000
_cell.length_c   1.000
_cell.angle_alpha   90.00
_cell.angle_beta   90.00
_cell.angle_gamma   90.00
#
_symmetry.space_group_name_H-M   'P 1'
#
loop_
_entity.id
_entity.type
_entity.pdbx_description
1 polymer ?
#
loop_
_entity_poly.entity_id
_entity_poly.type
_entity_poly.pdbx_seq_one_letter_code
_entity_poly.pdbx_strand_id
1 'polypeptide(L)'
;MLSALEAAVEVGRGGFGVVYAVELPSLPGWGRVAVKRALSEVDAREVMAEVSNLRRCAHRVVLPLLGYCGAPRAACIVTALMRGGSLDDHLLLSPDARARLQQLGFKGTPGLSWSQRLSALCDAARALVHLHSNSILHRDVKTANILLDGALLPLQSAGGERRVYPEITRDCPRLL
;
A
#
# COMPACT_ATOMS: atom_id res chain seq x y z
N MET A 1 11.00 16.26 -7.98
CA MET A 1 10.58 15.30 -6.97
C MET A 1 10.78 15.82 -5.54
N LEU A 2 11.92 16.46 -5.19
CA LEU A 2 12.11 17.02 -3.83
C LEU A 2 11.13 18.15 -3.50
N SER A 3 10.81 19.04 -4.43
CA SER A 3 9.83 20.11 -4.22
C SER A 3 8.37 19.62 -4.04
N ALA A 4 8.02 18.46 -4.56
CA ALA A 4 6.70 17.87 -4.37
C ALA A 4 6.52 17.26 -2.96
N LEU A 5 7.62 17.01 -2.25
CA LEU A 5 7.58 16.51 -0.88
C LEU A 5 7.30 17.60 0.16
N GLU A 6 7.44 18.89 -0.18
CA GLU A 6 7.13 20.01 0.71
C GLU A 6 5.64 20.16 1.01
N ALA A 7 4.78 19.69 0.09
CA ALA A 7 3.32 19.63 0.28
C ALA A 7 2.83 18.21 0.63
N ALA A 8 3.75 17.30 0.97
CA ALA A 8 3.45 15.91 1.25
C ALA A 8 2.84 15.74 2.65
N VAL A 9 1.81 14.92 2.75
CA VAL A 9 1.20 14.53 4.03
C VAL A 9 1.75 13.18 4.43
N GLU A 10 2.39 13.09 5.62
CA GLU A 10 2.79 11.80 6.19
C GLU A 10 1.54 11.00 6.54
N VAL A 11 1.41 9.80 5.98
CA VAL A 11 0.26 8.92 6.17
C VAL A 11 0.63 7.59 6.82
N GLY A 12 1.92 7.34 7.00
CA GLY A 12 2.40 6.14 7.68
C GLY A 12 3.89 6.21 7.97
N ARG A 13 4.30 5.54 9.06
CA ARG A 13 5.71 5.40 9.45
C ARG A 13 5.95 3.99 9.96
N GLY A 14 6.99 3.35 9.47
CA GLY A 14 7.41 2.02 9.87
C GLY A 14 8.92 1.94 10.08
N GLY A 15 9.43 0.77 10.46
CA GLY A 15 10.86 0.54 10.72
C GLY A 15 11.77 0.81 9.51
N PHE A 16 11.21 0.86 8.30
CA PHE A 16 11.98 0.90 7.03
C PHE A 16 11.69 2.11 6.18
N GLY A 17 10.97 3.09 6.71
CA GLY A 17 10.67 4.29 5.96
C GLY A 17 9.42 5.00 6.42
N VAL A 18 9.21 6.15 5.78
CA VAL A 18 8.03 6.98 5.97
C VAL A 18 7.25 7.00 4.67
N VAL A 19 5.94 6.86 4.78
CA VAL A 19 5.01 6.91 3.65
C VAL A 19 4.34 8.27 3.61
N TYR A 20 4.43 8.92 2.47
CA TYR A 20 3.82 10.21 2.20
C TYR A 20 2.74 10.08 1.13
N ALA A 21 1.63 10.76 1.29
CA ALA A 21 0.66 10.98 0.24
C ALA A 21 1.03 12.28 -0.50
N VAL A 22 1.32 12.16 -1.80
CA VAL A 22 1.88 13.23 -2.64
C VAL A 22 1.12 13.31 -3.94
N GLU A 23 0.95 14.51 -4.48
CA GLU A 23 0.52 14.72 -5.86
C GLU A 23 1.76 14.86 -6.75
N LEU A 24 1.93 13.97 -7.72
CA LEU A 24 3.06 13.98 -8.64
C LEU A 24 2.58 14.44 -10.04
N PRO A 25 3.00 15.62 -10.52
CA PRO A 25 2.64 16.10 -11.85
C PRO A 25 3.10 15.18 -12.99
N SER A 26 4.16 14.40 -12.77
CA SER A 26 4.68 13.41 -13.71
C SER A 26 3.81 12.16 -13.88
N LEU A 27 2.79 11.99 -13.04
CA LEU A 27 1.85 10.87 -13.09
C LEU A 27 0.41 11.39 -13.25
N PRO A 28 0.09 12.05 -14.37
CA PRO A 28 -1.25 12.56 -14.60
C PRO A 28 -2.27 11.42 -14.64
N GLY A 29 -3.43 11.63 -14.02
CA GLY A 29 -4.49 10.63 -13.93
C GLY A 29 -4.46 9.76 -12.66
N TRP A 30 -3.36 9.74 -11.90
CA TRP A 30 -3.30 9.02 -10.61
C TRP A 30 -3.74 9.89 -9.42
N GLY A 31 -3.78 11.23 -9.59
CA GLY A 31 -4.02 12.15 -8.49
C GLY A 31 -2.93 12.02 -7.43
N ARG A 32 -3.32 11.84 -6.17
CA ARG A 32 -2.34 11.58 -5.08
C ARG A 32 -1.85 10.13 -5.14
N VAL A 33 -0.55 9.95 -4.96
CA VAL A 33 0.14 8.66 -4.88
C VAL A 33 0.80 8.47 -3.51
N ALA A 34 1.15 7.24 -3.16
CA ALA A 34 1.94 6.95 -1.97
C ALA A 34 3.42 6.88 -2.34
N VAL A 35 4.25 7.63 -1.61
CA VAL A 35 5.71 7.60 -1.72
C VAL A 35 6.30 7.09 -0.42
N LYS A 36 6.82 5.87 -0.42
CA LYS A 36 7.56 5.28 0.69
C LYS A 36 9.03 5.63 0.54
N ARG A 37 9.56 6.43 1.45
CA ARG A 37 10.96 6.90 1.44
C ARG A 37 11.78 6.17 2.49
N ALA A 38 12.95 5.66 2.11
CA ALA A 38 13.93 5.10 3.03
C ALA A 38 14.50 6.18 3.97
N LEU A 39 14.77 5.81 5.22
CA LEU A 39 15.36 6.70 6.23
C LEU A 39 16.89 6.58 6.28
N SER A 40 17.44 5.45 5.85
CA SER A 40 18.88 5.15 5.88
C SER A 40 19.33 4.43 4.62
N GLU A 41 20.65 4.28 4.43
CA GLU A 41 21.21 3.49 3.32
C GLU A 41 20.90 1.97 3.45
N VAL A 42 20.72 1.49 4.69
CA VAL A 42 20.27 0.12 4.94
C VAL A 42 18.85 -0.05 4.41
N ASP A 43 17.96 0.87 4.79
CA ASP A 43 16.56 0.86 4.33
C ASP A 43 16.46 1.03 2.79
N ALA A 44 17.41 1.75 2.18
CA ALA A 44 17.47 1.91 0.72
C ALA A 44 17.66 0.56 0.00
N ARG A 45 18.48 -0.33 0.53
CA ARG A 45 18.65 -1.68 -0.04
C ARG A 45 17.37 -2.50 0.04
N GLU A 46 16.63 -2.33 1.11
CA GLU A 46 15.37 -3.03 1.34
C GLU A 46 14.24 -2.48 0.47
N VAL A 47 14.17 -1.15 0.33
CA VAL A 47 13.29 -0.51 -0.64
C VAL A 47 13.54 -1.07 -2.04
N MET A 48 14.79 -1.27 -2.44
CA MET A 48 15.11 -1.85 -3.76
C MET A 48 14.76 -3.34 -3.87
N ALA A 49 14.85 -4.10 -2.79
CA ALA A 49 14.38 -5.48 -2.77
C ALA A 49 12.85 -5.55 -2.94
N GLU A 50 12.12 -4.66 -2.26
CA GLU A 50 10.66 -4.53 -2.42
C GLU A 50 10.28 -4.16 -3.86
N VAL A 51 10.99 -3.21 -4.50
CA VAL A 51 10.81 -2.86 -5.92
C VAL A 51 11.00 -4.09 -6.82
N SER A 52 12.04 -4.88 -6.58
CA SER A 52 12.29 -6.10 -7.37
C SER A 52 11.13 -7.08 -7.27
N ASN A 53 10.57 -7.26 -6.08
CA ASN A 53 9.42 -8.15 -5.85
C ASN A 53 8.15 -7.62 -6.52
N LEU A 54 7.83 -6.34 -6.34
CA LEU A 54 6.66 -5.70 -6.95
C LEU A 54 6.69 -5.78 -8.49
N ARG A 55 7.88 -5.60 -9.09
CA ARG A 55 8.04 -5.74 -10.55
C ARG A 55 7.77 -7.15 -11.07
N ARG A 56 8.06 -8.17 -10.27
CA ARG A 56 7.83 -9.59 -10.65
C ARG A 56 6.38 -10.03 -10.40
N CYS A 57 5.63 -9.32 -9.58
CA CYS A 57 4.33 -9.72 -9.08
C CYS A 57 3.20 -8.78 -9.50
N ALA A 58 3.23 -8.26 -10.73
CA ALA A 58 2.12 -7.45 -11.24
C ALA A 58 0.83 -8.29 -11.27
N HIS A 59 -0.13 -7.95 -10.41
CA HIS A 59 -1.42 -8.62 -10.31
C HIS A 59 -2.47 -7.65 -9.78
N ARG A 60 -3.74 -7.87 -10.13
CA ARG A 60 -4.85 -6.97 -9.76
C ARG A 60 -5.07 -6.79 -8.25
N VAL A 61 -4.61 -7.72 -7.43
CA VAL A 61 -4.68 -7.67 -5.96
C VAL A 61 -3.31 -7.48 -5.29
N VAL A 62 -2.28 -7.13 -6.04
CA VAL A 62 -0.97 -6.71 -5.52
C VAL A 62 -0.83 -5.22 -5.75
N LEU A 63 -0.31 -4.49 -4.76
CA LEU A 63 -0.17 -3.03 -4.82
C LEU A 63 0.64 -2.61 -6.05
N PRO A 64 0.08 -1.81 -6.97
CA PRO A 64 0.74 -1.48 -8.22
C PRO A 64 1.94 -0.54 -7.99
N LEU A 65 3.10 -0.96 -8.48
CA LEU A 65 4.30 -0.13 -8.55
C LEU A 65 4.16 0.87 -9.70
N LEU A 66 4.17 2.16 -9.38
CA LEU A 66 4.09 3.26 -10.35
C LEU A 66 5.47 3.81 -10.71
N GLY A 67 6.43 3.71 -9.79
CA GLY A 67 7.78 4.20 -9.99
C GLY A 67 8.68 3.96 -8.78
N TYR A 68 9.96 4.25 -8.93
CA TYR A 68 10.92 4.16 -7.84
C TYR A 68 12.15 5.04 -8.08
N CYS A 69 12.89 5.34 -7.03
CA CYS A 69 14.23 5.93 -7.09
C CYS A 69 15.20 5.04 -6.31
N GLY A 70 16.29 4.62 -6.95
CA GLY A 70 17.31 3.74 -6.34
C GLY A 70 18.54 4.49 -5.79
N ALA A 71 18.55 5.83 -5.79
CA ALA A 71 19.67 6.59 -5.25
C ALA A 71 19.79 6.37 -3.72
N PRO A 72 20.99 6.02 -3.18
CA PRO A 72 21.13 5.59 -1.78
C PRO A 72 20.57 6.56 -0.74
N ARG A 73 20.67 7.88 -0.99
CA ARG A 73 20.14 8.94 -0.08
C ARG A 73 18.73 9.40 -0.40
N ALA A 74 18.11 8.86 -1.47
CA ALA A 74 16.79 9.25 -1.95
C ALA A 74 15.97 8.04 -2.38
N ALA A 75 16.30 6.85 -1.89
CA ALA A 75 15.60 5.62 -2.25
C ALA A 75 14.14 5.73 -1.84
N CYS A 76 13.26 5.48 -2.81
CA CYS A 76 11.82 5.50 -2.58
C CYS A 76 11.07 4.62 -3.55
N ILE A 77 9.88 4.21 -3.15
CA ILE A 77 8.89 3.51 -3.96
C ILE A 77 7.69 4.42 -4.14
N VAL A 78 7.15 4.46 -5.34
CA VAL A 78 5.90 5.16 -5.67
C VAL A 78 4.85 4.11 -6.02
N THR A 79 3.76 4.09 -5.27
CA THR A 79 2.62 3.18 -5.47
C THR A 79 1.31 3.94 -5.54
N ALA A 80 0.24 3.28 -5.94
CA ALA A 80 -1.09 3.85 -5.83
C ALA A 80 -1.43 4.17 -4.36
N LEU A 81 -2.06 5.33 -4.11
CA LEU A 81 -2.53 5.68 -2.77
C LEU A 81 -3.84 4.96 -2.47
N MET A 82 -3.81 4.07 -1.48
CA MET A 82 -4.98 3.35 -1.01
C MET A 82 -5.77 4.22 -0.02
N ARG A 83 -6.80 4.90 -0.53
CA ARG A 83 -7.60 5.87 0.26
C ARG A 83 -8.44 5.22 1.35
N GLY A 84 -8.70 3.92 1.25
CA GLY A 84 -9.39 3.14 2.27
C GLY A 84 -8.51 2.82 3.49
N GLY A 85 -7.21 3.18 3.48
CA GLY A 85 -6.30 2.86 4.56
C GLY A 85 -6.03 1.36 4.68
N SER A 86 -5.68 0.91 5.87
CA SER A 86 -5.46 -0.51 6.15
C SER A 86 -6.71 -1.19 6.70
N LEU A 87 -6.76 -2.52 6.60
CA LEU A 87 -7.80 -3.32 7.27
C LEU A 87 -7.80 -3.06 8.79
N ASP A 88 -6.62 -2.86 9.37
CA ASP A 88 -6.43 -2.54 10.79
C ASP A 88 -7.14 -1.24 11.19
N ASP A 89 -7.06 -0.20 10.37
CA ASP A 89 -7.73 1.09 10.60
C ASP A 89 -9.25 0.93 10.76
N HIS A 90 -9.84 -0.01 10.04
CA HIS A 90 -11.28 -0.28 10.07
C HIS A 90 -11.70 -1.30 11.14
N LEU A 91 -10.78 -2.10 11.65
CA LEU A 91 -11.07 -3.05 12.73
C LEU A 91 -10.92 -2.41 14.10
N LEU A 92 -9.86 -1.62 14.31
CA LEU A 92 -9.56 -1.00 15.60
C LEU A 92 -10.31 0.31 15.83
N LEU A 93 -10.52 1.12 14.79
CA LEU A 93 -11.24 2.41 14.85
C LEU A 93 -10.67 3.38 15.89
N SER A 94 -9.36 3.27 16.18
CA SER A 94 -8.68 4.15 17.12
C SER A 94 -8.72 5.63 16.64
N PRO A 95 -8.47 6.60 17.53
CA PRO A 95 -8.36 8.01 17.13
C PRO A 95 -7.33 8.21 16.00
N ASP A 96 -6.16 7.54 16.09
CA ASP A 96 -5.11 7.63 15.09
C ASP A 96 -5.54 7.01 13.75
N ALA A 97 -6.26 5.89 13.77
CA ALA A 97 -6.82 5.27 12.57
C ALA A 97 -7.80 6.22 11.87
N ARG A 98 -8.68 6.87 12.62
CA ARG A 98 -9.63 7.85 12.06
C ARG A 98 -8.92 9.08 11.47
N ALA A 99 -7.91 9.60 12.17
CA ALA A 99 -7.10 10.72 11.68
C ALA A 99 -6.38 10.34 10.37
N ARG A 100 -5.80 9.14 10.30
CA ARG A 100 -5.14 8.61 9.10
C ARG A 100 -6.11 8.48 7.92
N LEU A 101 -7.29 7.89 8.12
CA LEU A 101 -8.31 7.78 7.08
C LEU A 101 -8.73 9.15 6.56
N GLN A 102 -8.85 10.15 7.43
CA GLN A 102 -9.14 11.52 7.03
C GLN A 102 -8.00 12.12 6.18
N GLN A 103 -6.74 11.94 6.58
CA GLN A 103 -5.56 12.39 5.84
C GLN A 103 -5.46 11.73 4.46
N LEU A 104 -5.83 10.45 4.35
CA LEU A 104 -5.90 9.72 3.08
C LEU A 104 -7.03 10.22 2.18
N GLY A 105 -7.99 10.99 2.71
CA GLY A 105 -9.16 11.48 2.00
C GLY A 105 -10.24 10.42 1.83
N PHE A 106 -10.33 9.48 2.78
CA PHE A 106 -11.42 8.51 2.84
C PHE A 106 -12.75 9.23 3.10
N LYS A 107 -13.75 8.98 2.26
CA LYS A 107 -15.06 9.65 2.33
C LYS A 107 -16.17 8.78 2.90
N GLY A 108 -15.87 7.51 3.18
CA GLY A 108 -16.84 6.57 3.75
C GLY A 108 -16.93 6.66 5.28
N THR A 109 -17.85 5.88 5.85
CA THR A 109 -17.91 5.66 7.29
C THR A 109 -16.83 4.62 7.66
N PRO A 110 -15.92 4.92 8.61
CA PRO A 110 -14.96 3.94 9.10
C PRO A 110 -15.66 2.72 9.72
N GLY A 111 -15.05 1.57 9.52
CA GLY A 111 -15.60 0.27 9.91
C GLY A 111 -15.95 -0.57 8.69
N LEU A 112 -16.05 -1.87 8.87
CA LEU A 112 -16.38 -2.83 7.81
C LEU A 112 -17.51 -3.74 8.23
N SER A 113 -18.48 -3.93 7.35
CA SER A 113 -19.48 -4.98 7.49
C SER A 113 -18.81 -6.37 7.42
N TRP A 114 -19.52 -7.40 7.88
CA TRP A 114 -19.02 -8.77 7.83
C TRP A 114 -18.65 -9.21 6.40
N SER A 115 -19.51 -8.89 5.43
CA SER A 115 -19.25 -9.20 4.01
C SER A 115 -18.00 -8.50 3.46
N GLN A 116 -17.75 -7.26 3.89
CA GLN A 116 -16.54 -6.52 3.50
C GLN A 116 -15.29 -7.13 4.12
N ARG A 117 -15.34 -7.55 5.38
CA ARG A 117 -14.23 -8.27 6.05
C ARG A 117 -13.89 -9.56 5.33
N LEU A 118 -14.91 -10.37 5.00
CA LEU A 118 -14.73 -11.61 4.28
C LEU A 118 -14.14 -11.39 2.88
N SER A 119 -14.63 -10.39 2.15
CA SER A 119 -14.09 -10.01 0.84
C SER A 119 -12.62 -9.61 0.93
N ALA A 120 -12.25 -8.79 1.92
CA ALA A 120 -10.86 -8.38 2.12
C ALA A 120 -9.94 -9.58 2.40
N LEU A 121 -10.38 -10.54 3.23
CA LEU A 121 -9.63 -11.76 3.51
C LEU A 121 -9.49 -12.66 2.28
N CYS A 122 -10.55 -12.80 1.48
CA CYS A 122 -10.49 -13.55 0.22
C CYS A 122 -9.49 -12.94 -0.78
N ASP A 123 -9.48 -11.62 -0.91
CA ASP A 123 -8.55 -10.94 -1.80
C ASP A 123 -7.11 -11.01 -1.29
N ALA A 124 -6.89 -10.90 0.02
CA ALA A 124 -5.59 -11.14 0.64
C ALA A 124 -5.09 -12.57 0.37
N ALA A 125 -5.97 -13.58 0.52
CA ALA A 125 -5.62 -14.96 0.20
C ALA A 125 -5.27 -15.16 -1.29
N ARG A 126 -6.01 -14.54 -2.21
CA ARG A 126 -5.70 -14.57 -3.66
C ARG A 126 -4.35 -13.94 -3.96
N ALA A 127 -4.02 -12.83 -3.30
CA ALA A 127 -2.72 -12.20 -3.44
C ALA A 127 -1.59 -13.10 -2.94
N LEU A 128 -1.76 -13.76 -1.80
CA LEU A 128 -0.78 -14.73 -1.27
C LEU A 128 -0.58 -15.91 -2.22
N VAL A 129 -1.66 -16.46 -2.79
CA VAL A 129 -1.57 -17.50 -3.82
C VAL A 129 -0.73 -17.02 -5.00
N HIS A 130 -0.97 -15.79 -5.48
CA HIS A 130 -0.20 -15.22 -6.59
C HIS A 130 1.29 -15.03 -6.22
N LEU A 131 1.60 -14.51 -5.04
CA LEU A 131 2.97 -14.37 -4.56
C LEU A 131 3.68 -15.73 -4.48
N HIS A 132 3.05 -16.73 -3.87
CA HIS A 132 3.61 -18.07 -3.73
C HIS A 132 3.85 -18.75 -5.08
N SER A 133 2.94 -18.57 -6.04
CA SER A 133 3.12 -19.07 -7.43
C SER A 133 4.32 -18.43 -8.15
N ASN A 134 4.76 -17.25 -7.69
CA ASN A 134 5.95 -16.57 -8.17
C ASN A 134 7.18 -16.79 -7.25
N SER A 135 7.12 -17.77 -6.35
CA SER A 135 8.17 -18.09 -5.38
C SER A 135 8.52 -16.92 -4.45
N ILE A 136 7.51 -16.10 -4.08
CA ILE A 136 7.66 -14.98 -3.17
C ILE A 136 6.87 -15.26 -1.89
N LEU A 137 7.54 -15.22 -0.74
CA LEU A 137 6.92 -15.33 0.58
C LEU A 137 6.71 -13.94 1.16
N HIS A 138 5.49 -13.64 1.65
CA HIS A 138 5.16 -12.32 2.19
C HIS A 138 5.82 -12.05 3.56
N ARG A 139 5.87 -13.02 4.45
CA ARG A 139 6.49 -13.05 5.79
C ARG A 139 6.01 -12.03 6.85
N ASP A 140 5.20 -11.06 6.48
CA ASP A 140 4.61 -10.08 7.42
C ASP A 140 3.12 -9.86 7.12
N VAL A 141 2.35 -10.97 7.07
CA VAL A 141 0.89 -10.92 6.86
C VAL A 141 0.23 -10.47 8.15
N LYS A 142 -0.34 -9.27 8.12
CA LYS A 142 -1.09 -8.69 9.24
C LYS A 142 -2.12 -7.68 8.71
N THR A 143 -3.11 -7.33 9.51
CA THR A 143 -4.19 -6.41 9.14
C THR A 143 -3.69 -5.02 8.74
N ALA A 144 -2.61 -4.56 9.35
CA ALA A 144 -1.97 -3.28 9.01
C ALA A 144 -1.34 -3.27 7.61
N ASN A 145 -0.99 -4.43 7.04
CA ASN A 145 -0.39 -4.58 5.71
C ASN A 145 -1.42 -4.98 4.63
N ILE A 146 -2.69 -5.02 4.95
CA ILE A 146 -3.78 -5.23 4.00
C ILE A 146 -4.41 -3.87 3.71
N LEU A 147 -4.09 -3.29 2.57
CA LEU A 147 -4.55 -1.97 2.18
C LEU A 147 -5.85 -2.06 1.38
N LEU A 148 -6.74 -1.12 1.63
CA LEU A 148 -8.06 -1.04 1.03
C LEU A 148 -8.14 0.15 0.09
N ASP A 149 -8.73 -0.02 -1.08
CA ASP A 149 -9.07 1.12 -1.92
C ASP A 149 -10.21 1.96 -1.27
N GLY A 150 -10.43 3.17 -1.80
CA GLY A 150 -11.46 4.07 -1.25
C GLY A 150 -12.90 3.64 -1.51
N ALA A 151 -13.12 2.60 -2.29
CA ALA A 151 -14.44 2.12 -2.70
C ALA A 151 -14.92 0.96 -1.81
N LEU A 152 -15.02 1.17 -0.51
CA LEU A 152 -15.58 0.19 0.44
C LEU A 152 -17.11 0.00 0.25
N LEU A 153 -17.59 -0.08 -1.00
CA LEU A 153 -19.00 -0.18 -1.33
C LEU A 153 -19.56 -1.60 -1.07
N PRO A 154 -20.86 -1.74 -0.68
CA PRO A 154 -21.51 -3.04 -0.59
C PRO A 154 -21.52 -3.75 -1.95
N LEU A 155 -21.54 -5.08 -1.95
CA LEU A 155 -21.50 -5.99 -3.11
C LEU A 155 -22.55 -5.72 -4.22
N GLN A 156 -23.51 -4.81 -4.02
CA GLN A 156 -24.66 -4.59 -4.90
C GLN A 156 -24.57 -3.35 -5.80
N SER A 157 -23.56 -2.51 -5.69
CA SER A 157 -23.46 -1.35 -6.57
C SER A 157 -22.49 -1.57 -7.71
N ALA A 158 -23.09 -1.84 -8.87
CA ALA A 158 -22.57 -1.67 -10.23
C ALA A 158 -21.06 -1.42 -10.42
N GLY A 159 -20.31 -2.44 -10.85
CA GLY A 159 -19.15 -2.28 -11.73
C GLY A 159 -17.84 -1.77 -11.15
N GLY A 160 -17.77 -1.37 -9.89
CA GLY A 160 -16.52 -0.99 -9.23
C GLY A 160 -15.81 -2.23 -8.68
N GLU A 161 -14.73 -2.66 -9.30
CA GLU A 161 -13.88 -3.70 -8.72
C GLU A 161 -13.25 -3.19 -7.42
N ARG A 162 -13.59 -3.84 -6.30
CA ARG A 162 -12.87 -3.64 -5.05
C ARG A 162 -11.48 -4.22 -5.18
N ARG A 163 -10.51 -3.48 -4.68
CA ARG A 163 -9.14 -3.96 -4.66
C ARG A 163 -8.59 -3.90 -3.24
N VAL A 164 -8.13 -5.03 -2.79
CA VAL A 164 -7.39 -5.21 -1.55
C VAL A 164 -5.96 -5.53 -1.94
N TYR A 165 -5.02 -4.79 -1.39
CA TYR A 165 -3.62 -4.89 -1.76
C TYR A 165 -2.80 -5.25 -0.52
N PRO A 166 -2.26 -6.47 -0.39
CA PRO A 166 -1.24 -6.75 0.60
C PRO A 166 0.03 -5.95 0.25
N GLU A 167 0.53 -5.24 1.23
CA GLU A 167 1.83 -4.61 1.14
C GLU A 167 2.90 -5.70 1.18
N ILE A 168 3.74 -5.79 0.15
CA ILE A 168 4.84 -6.76 0.11
C ILE A 168 5.97 -6.18 0.93
N THR A 169 6.27 -6.82 2.05
CA THR A 169 7.36 -6.41 2.91
C THR A 169 8.66 -7.14 2.57
N ARG A 170 9.68 -6.73 3.21
CA ARG A 170 11.11 -6.91 3.12
C ARG A 170 11.67 -8.33 3.04
N ASP A 171 11.06 -9.26 3.77
CA ASP A 171 11.66 -10.55 4.10
C ASP A 171 11.48 -11.62 3.03
N CYS A 172 11.47 -11.20 1.76
CA CYS A 172 11.51 -12.15 0.68
C CYS A 172 12.97 -12.54 0.39
N PRO A 173 13.44 -13.74 0.76
CA PRO A 173 14.78 -14.15 0.42
C PRO A 173 14.88 -14.19 -1.10
N ARG A 174 16.03 -13.74 -1.61
CA ARG A 174 16.47 -14.19 -2.92
C ARG A 174 16.49 -15.72 -2.88
N LEU A 175 15.58 -16.37 -3.56
CA LEU A 175 15.80 -17.73 -3.96
C LEU A 175 16.92 -17.66 -5.00
N LEU A 176 18.08 -18.18 -4.62
CA LEU A 176 19.19 -18.46 -5.51
C LEU A 176 18.76 -19.40 -6.63
#